data_ebf9149eb9cb7fa45fa5ca3c448580ea
#
_entry.id   ebf9149eb9cb7fa45fa5ca3c448580ea
#
_cell.length_a   1.000
_cell.length_b   1.000
_cell.length_c   1.000
_cell.angle_alpha   90.00
_cell.angle_beta   90.00
_cell.angle_gamma   90.00
#
_symmetry.space_group_name_H-M   'P 1'
#
loop_
_entity.id
_entity.type
_entity.pdbx_description
1 polymer ?
#
loop_
_entity_poly.entity_id
_entity_poly.type
_entity_poly.pdbx_seq_one_letter_code
_entity_poly.pdbx_strand_id
1 'polypeptide(L)'
;CIRDRGFTIICFVALMLDKTTAGKTTLMFFSEYHSSLLDPLTYVRFIGHIFGHAGWDHFMGNMMLLLIVGPLLEEKYGSGNMIMVIIFTAVITGVVNYILFPGTRMLGASGVVFALILLSSITSMRDGCIPMTFILVAVIYIGQQVYNGLFIRDNIANLSHIIGGITGAALGFAMNGKRPVSYTHLRAHETRHDLV
;
A
#
# COMPACT_ATOMS: atom_id res chain seq x y z
N CYS A 1 13.89 1.12 -7.59
CA CYS A 1 13.17 -0.04 -8.20
C CYS A 1 13.65 -1.42 -7.79
N ILE A 2 14.54 -1.55 -6.80
CA ILE A 2 14.99 -2.89 -6.35
C ILE A 2 13.99 -3.46 -5.33
N ARG A 3 13.29 -2.62 -4.59
CA ARG A 3 12.45 -3.04 -3.46
C ARG A 3 11.04 -3.45 -3.86
N ASP A 4 10.45 -2.81 -4.86
CA ASP A 4 9.17 -3.26 -5.43
C ASP A 4 9.30 -4.67 -6.01
N ARG A 5 10.43 -4.92 -6.69
CA ARG A 5 10.77 -6.26 -7.19
C ARG A 5 11.02 -7.24 -6.04
N GLY A 6 11.71 -6.81 -4.98
CA GLY A 6 11.93 -7.62 -3.77
C GLY A 6 10.61 -8.00 -3.09
N PHE A 7 9.70 -7.05 -2.91
CA PHE A 7 8.37 -7.31 -2.36
C PHE A 7 7.58 -8.31 -3.22
N THR A 8 7.57 -8.08 -4.54
CA THR A 8 6.92 -8.99 -5.50
C THR A 8 7.51 -10.41 -5.44
N ILE A 9 8.83 -10.53 -5.36
CA ILE A 9 9.50 -11.84 -5.23
C ILE A 9 9.09 -12.54 -3.93
N ILE A 10 9.04 -11.82 -2.80
CA ILE A 10 8.60 -12.39 -1.51
C ILE A 10 7.16 -12.89 -1.61
N CYS A 11 6.25 -12.09 -2.19
CA CYS A 11 4.87 -12.51 -2.41
C CYS A 11 4.75 -13.73 -3.33
N PHE A 12 5.55 -13.79 -4.38
CA PHE A 12 5.60 -14.92 -5.29
C PHE A 12 6.09 -16.19 -4.57
N VAL A 13 7.18 -16.10 -3.82
CA VAL A 13 7.72 -17.22 -3.03
C VAL A 13 6.68 -17.67 -2.00
N ALA A 14 6.01 -16.75 -1.30
CA ALA A 14 4.94 -17.08 -0.35
C ALA A 14 3.80 -17.85 -1.03
N LEU A 15 3.38 -17.41 -2.23
CA LEU A 15 2.34 -18.10 -3.02
C LEU A 15 2.79 -19.50 -3.47
N MET A 16 4.05 -19.67 -3.86
CA MET A 16 4.59 -20.99 -4.23
C MET A 16 4.66 -21.93 -3.03
N LEU A 17 5.09 -21.43 -1.87
CA LEU A 17 5.09 -22.18 -0.62
C LEU A 17 3.67 -22.57 -0.20
N ASP A 18 2.72 -21.69 -0.40
CA ASP A 18 1.30 -21.99 -0.14
C ASP A 18 0.81 -23.20 -0.97
N LYS A 19 1.11 -23.17 -2.27
CA LYS A 19 0.73 -24.26 -3.18
C LYS A 19 1.40 -25.59 -2.83
N THR A 20 2.68 -25.57 -2.45
CA THR A 20 3.42 -26.79 -2.11
C THR A 20 3.06 -27.34 -0.73
N THR A 21 2.61 -26.50 0.20
CA THR A 21 2.24 -26.90 1.56
C THR A 21 0.74 -27.05 1.79
N ALA A 22 -0.06 -27.02 0.73
CA ALA A 22 -1.53 -27.08 0.79
C ALA A 22 -2.12 -26.04 1.77
N GLY A 23 -1.64 -24.78 1.69
CA GLY A 23 -2.14 -23.67 2.48
C GLY A 23 -1.52 -23.51 3.88
N LYS A 24 -0.72 -24.46 4.35
CA LYS A 24 -0.18 -24.44 5.71
C LYS A 24 0.75 -23.25 5.97
N THR A 25 1.60 -22.93 5.01
CA THR A 25 2.54 -21.81 5.14
C THR A 25 1.81 -20.47 5.22
N THR A 26 0.80 -20.28 4.39
CA THR A 26 -0.04 -19.07 4.43
C THR A 26 -0.79 -18.96 5.74
N LEU A 27 -1.37 -20.05 6.24
CA LEU A 27 -2.04 -20.05 7.53
C LEU A 27 -1.08 -19.69 8.67
N MET A 28 0.15 -20.18 8.63
CA MET A 28 1.12 -20.05 9.72
C MET A 28 1.78 -18.66 9.78
N PHE A 29 2.13 -18.10 8.59
CA PHE A 29 2.97 -16.89 8.51
C PHE A 29 2.35 -15.74 7.73
N PHE A 30 1.50 -16.02 6.74
CA PHE A 30 1.07 -15.07 5.73
C PHE A 30 -0.43 -14.77 5.75
N SER A 31 -1.09 -15.05 6.86
CA SER A 31 -2.46 -14.61 7.10
C SER A 31 -2.65 -14.17 8.55
N GLU A 32 -3.31 -13.05 8.74
CA GLU A 32 -3.64 -12.52 10.06
C GLU A 32 -5.03 -13.02 10.47
N TYR A 33 -5.17 -13.47 11.72
CA TYR A 33 -6.39 -13.90 12.37
C TYR A 33 -6.25 -13.82 13.89
N HIS A 34 -7.37 -13.74 14.59
CA HIS A 34 -7.36 -13.67 16.05
C HIS A 34 -6.76 -14.93 16.68
N SER A 35 -5.66 -14.79 17.39
CA SER A 35 -4.92 -15.85 18.05
C SER A 35 -4.35 -15.33 19.37
N SER A 36 -3.76 -16.21 20.19
CA SER A 36 -3.18 -15.80 21.46
C SER A 36 -2.03 -14.80 21.29
N LEU A 37 -2.04 -13.72 22.05
CA LEU A 37 -0.93 -12.76 22.10
C LEU A 37 0.33 -13.34 22.75
N LEU A 38 0.23 -14.52 23.40
CA LEU A 38 1.38 -15.26 23.90
C LEU A 38 2.08 -16.08 22.80
N ASP A 39 1.43 -16.26 21.65
CA ASP A 39 2.03 -16.90 20.47
C ASP A 39 2.89 -15.87 19.70
N PRO A 40 4.21 -16.05 19.59
CA PRO A 40 5.08 -15.14 18.84
C PRO A 40 4.67 -15.00 17.36
N LEU A 41 4.05 -16.03 16.78
CA LEU A 41 3.59 -15.98 15.40
C LEU A 41 2.47 -14.97 15.17
N THR A 42 1.71 -14.58 16.21
CA THR A 42 0.72 -13.52 16.13
C THR A 42 1.35 -12.21 15.66
N TYR A 43 2.51 -11.86 16.20
CA TYR A 43 3.24 -10.65 15.82
C TYR A 43 3.83 -10.74 14.40
N VAL A 44 4.28 -11.92 14.00
CA VAL A 44 4.76 -12.17 12.63
C VAL A 44 3.60 -11.97 11.63
N ARG A 45 2.40 -12.43 11.98
CA ARG A 45 1.19 -12.32 11.13
C ARG A 45 0.73 -10.89 10.95
N PHE A 46 0.93 -9.98 11.93
CA PHE A 46 0.60 -8.55 11.78
C PHE A 46 1.35 -7.87 10.62
N ILE A 47 2.49 -8.40 10.23
CA ILE A 47 3.23 -7.93 9.05
C ILE A 47 3.14 -8.94 7.90
N GLY A 48 3.22 -10.22 8.21
CA GLY A 48 3.32 -11.31 7.23
C GLY A 48 2.11 -11.42 6.30
N HIS A 49 0.93 -11.02 6.77
CA HIS A 49 -0.31 -11.14 5.99
C HIS A 49 -0.26 -10.41 4.63
N ILE A 50 0.52 -9.32 4.51
CA ILE A 50 0.65 -8.57 3.25
C ILE A 50 1.37 -9.37 2.15
N PHE A 51 2.11 -10.41 2.49
CA PHE A 51 2.77 -11.29 1.53
C PHE A 51 1.92 -12.48 1.10
N GLY A 52 0.87 -12.83 1.86
CA GLY A 52 -0.05 -13.92 1.53
C GLY A 52 -1.01 -13.54 0.40
N HIS A 53 -1.34 -14.50 -0.45
CA HIS A 53 -2.32 -14.32 -1.53
C HIS A 53 -3.20 -15.56 -1.68
N ALA A 54 -4.51 -15.38 -1.84
CA ALA A 54 -5.47 -16.48 -1.95
C ALA A 54 -5.34 -17.28 -3.27
N GLY A 55 -4.68 -16.72 -4.27
CA GLY A 55 -4.47 -17.34 -5.57
C GLY A 55 -3.80 -16.40 -6.56
N TRP A 56 -3.68 -16.87 -7.81
CA TRP A 56 -2.99 -16.14 -8.87
C TRP A 56 -3.66 -14.81 -9.21
N ASP A 57 -4.97 -14.76 -9.33
CA ASP A 57 -5.67 -13.52 -9.71
C ASP A 57 -5.49 -12.44 -8.64
N HIS A 58 -5.55 -12.82 -7.36
CA HIS A 58 -5.31 -11.92 -6.24
C HIS A 58 -3.85 -11.42 -6.21
N PHE A 59 -2.87 -12.31 -6.45
CA PHE A 59 -1.46 -11.94 -6.56
C PHE A 59 -1.22 -11.00 -7.74
N MET A 60 -1.68 -11.37 -8.94
CA MET A 60 -1.46 -10.58 -10.14
C MET A 60 -2.07 -9.18 -10.04
N GLY A 61 -3.32 -9.08 -9.54
CA GLY A 61 -3.97 -7.78 -9.36
C GLY A 61 -3.19 -6.85 -8.43
N ASN A 62 -2.70 -7.36 -7.30
CA ASN A 62 -1.89 -6.57 -6.38
C ASN A 62 -0.52 -6.19 -6.96
N MET A 63 0.18 -7.15 -7.56
CA MET A 63 1.54 -6.90 -8.07
C MET A 63 1.55 -5.98 -9.29
N MET A 64 0.56 -6.06 -10.17
CA MET A 64 0.44 -5.11 -11.29
C MET A 64 0.33 -3.67 -10.79
N LEU A 65 -0.56 -3.41 -9.84
CA LEU A 65 -0.73 -2.06 -9.28
C LEU A 65 0.51 -1.61 -8.51
N LEU A 66 1.10 -2.49 -7.70
CA LEU A 66 2.32 -2.20 -6.96
C LEU A 66 3.47 -1.80 -7.90
N LEU A 67 3.68 -2.55 -8.98
CA LEU A 67 4.77 -2.32 -9.92
C LEU A 67 4.54 -1.09 -10.81
N ILE A 68 3.30 -0.64 -10.97
CA ILE A 68 2.98 0.62 -11.66
C ILE A 68 3.23 1.82 -10.75
N VAL A 69 2.75 1.77 -9.50
CA VAL A 69 2.75 2.92 -8.59
C VAL A 69 4.03 2.99 -7.76
N GLY A 70 4.56 1.84 -7.34
CA GLY A 70 5.71 1.75 -6.43
C GLY A 70 6.97 2.46 -6.92
N PRO A 71 7.45 2.22 -8.16
CA PRO A 71 8.65 2.86 -8.67
C PRO A 71 8.59 4.39 -8.64
N LEU A 72 7.46 4.97 -9.01
CA LEU A 72 7.25 6.43 -9.01
C LEU A 72 7.33 7.01 -7.59
N LEU A 73 6.79 6.30 -6.62
CA LEU A 73 6.83 6.70 -5.22
C LEU A 73 8.22 6.47 -4.60
N GLU A 74 8.89 5.37 -4.95
CA GLU A 74 10.25 5.10 -4.48
C GLU A 74 11.24 6.17 -4.98
N GLU A 75 11.11 6.61 -6.22
CA GLU A 75 11.90 7.70 -6.78
C GLU A 75 11.66 9.02 -6.02
N LYS A 76 10.40 9.32 -5.69
CA LYS A 76 10.03 10.57 -5.03
C LYS A 76 10.37 10.60 -3.54
N TYR A 77 10.06 9.54 -2.81
CA TYR A 77 10.18 9.51 -1.35
C TYR A 77 11.41 8.78 -0.84
N GLY A 78 12.07 8.03 -1.70
CA GLY A 78 13.18 7.16 -1.34
C GLY A 78 12.71 5.86 -0.69
N SER A 79 13.57 4.88 -0.80
CA SER A 79 13.27 3.50 -0.41
C SER A 79 12.98 3.31 1.10
N GLY A 80 13.61 4.11 1.97
CA GLY A 80 13.40 4.03 3.43
C GLY A 80 11.97 4.41 3.82
N ASN A 81 11.45 5.52 3.27
CA ASN A 81 10.09 5.97 3.51
C ASN A 81 9.06 4.99 2.93
N MET A 82 9.35 4.38 1.78
CA MET A 82 8.48 3.38 1.19
C MET A 82 8.34 2.14 2.06
N ILE A 83 9.45 1.63 2.62
CA ILE A 83 9.39 0.51 3.58
C ILE A 83 8.58 0.90 4.81
N MET A 84 8.79 2.11 5.32
CA MET A 84 8.05 2.61 6.47
C MET A 84 6.54 2.63 6.19
N VAL A 85 6.11 3.15 5.04
CA VAL A 85 4.70 3.15 4.62
C VAL A 85 4.15 1.73 4.57
N ILE A 86 4.86 0.79 3.94
CA ILE A 86 4.45 -0.61 3.83
C ILE A 86 4.29 -1.25 5.21
N ILE A 87 5.29 -1.11 6.10
CA ILE A 87 5.26 -1.72 7.44
C ILE A 87 4.17 -1.10 8.30
N PHE A 88 4.05 0.22 8.34
CA PHE A 88 3.01 0.90 9.12
C PHE A 88 1.61 0.50 8.65
N THR A 89 1.40 0.46 7.33
CA THR A 89 0.11 0.01 6.78
C THR A 89 -0.18 -1.44 7.16
N ALA A 90 0.80 -2.34 7.05
CA ALA A 90 0.65 -3.73 7.44
C ALA A 90 0.26 -3.87 8.91
N VAL A 91 1.01 -3.23 9.81
CA VAL A 91 0.74 -3.31 11.25
C VAL A 91 -0.63 -2.74 11.59
N ILE A 92 -0.99 -1.56 11.06
CA ILE A 92 -2.27 -0.93 11.36
C ILE A 92 -3.43 -1.79 10.84
N THR A 93 -3.38 -2.26 9.61
CA THR A 93 -4.43 -3.11 9.04
C THR A 93 -4.54 -4.44 9.79
N GLY A 94 -3.41 -5.07 10.13
CA GLY A 94 -3.38 -6.32 10.90
C GLY A 94 -3.95 -6.16 12.31
N VAL A 95 -3.55 -5.12 13.03
CA VAL A 95 -4.05 -4.85 14.40
C VAL A 95 -5.55 -4.51 14.37
N VAL A 96 -6.00 -3.72 13.40
CA VAL A 96 -7.43 -3.39 13.28
C VAL A 96 -8.25 -4.64 12.96
N ASN A 97 -7.79 -5.50 12.04
CA ASN A 97 -8.46 -6.78 11.76
C ASN A 97 -8.51 -7.66 13.02
N TYR A 98 -7.39 -7.80 13.72
CA TYR A 98 -7.29 -8.58 14.96
C TYR A 98 -8.31 -8.15 16.01
N ILE A 99 -8.49 -6.84 16.20
CA ILE A 99 -9.38 -6.29 17.24
C ILE A 99 -10.84 -6.32 16.82
N LEU A 100 -11.14 -5.88 15.59
CA LEU A 100 -12.52 -5.64 15.15
C LEU A 100 -13.17 -6.86 14.51
N PHE A 101 -12.37 -7.82 13.99
CA PHE A 101 -12.88 -8.97 13.24
C PHE A 101 -12.28 -10.30 13.71
N PRO A 102 -12.48 -10.68 15.00
CA PRO A 102 -11.85 -11.88 15.57
C PRO A 102 -12.25 -13.19 14.90
N GLY A 103 -13.38 -13.20 14.18
CA GLY A 103 -13.87 -14.39 13.45
C GLY A 103 -13.35 -14.50 12.02
N THR A 104 -12.42 -13.65 11.59
CA THR A 104 -12.02 -13.55 10.20
C THR A 104 -10.54 -13.76 9.99
N ARG A 105 -10.17 -14.09 8.77
CA ARG A 105 -8.78 -14.24 8.35
C ARG A 105 -8.48 -13.30 7.19
N MET A 106 -7.50 -12.43 7.39
CA MET A 106 -7.07 -11.45 6.40
C MET A 106 -5.71 -11.83 5.79
N LEU A 107 -5.57 -11.67 4.48
CA LEU A 107 -4.31 -11.80 3.75
C LEU A 107 -4.36 -10.99 2.46
N GLY A 108 -3.21 -10.51 2.02
CA GLY A 108 -3.05 -9.76 0.76
C GLY A 108 -2.34 -8.44 0.91
N ALA A 109 -1.66 -8.03 -0.16
CA ALA A 109 -0.99 -6.74 -0.26
C ALA A 109 -1.96 -5.57 -0.53
N SER A 110 -3.26 -5.84 -0.70
CA SER A 110 -4.22 -4.87 -1.20
C SER A 110 -4.35 -3.59 -0.35
N GLY A 111 -4.26 -3.71 0.99
CA GLY A 111 -4.22 -2.55 1.88
C GLY A 111 -3.00 -1.65 1.64
N VAL A 112 -1.84 -2.27 1.42
CA VAL A 112 -0.60 -1.56 1.07
C VAL A 112 -0.70 -0.93 -0.31
N VAL A 113 -1.17 -1.67 -1.31
CA VAL A 113 -1.36 -1.17 -2.68
C VAL A 113 -2.26 0.06 -2.66
N PHE A 114 -3.34 -0.01 -1.90
CA PHE A 114 -4.26 1.12 -1.78
C PHE A 114 -3.62 2.32 -1.06
N ALA A 115 -2.86 2.09 -0.01
CA ALA A 115 -2.09 3.14 0.64
C ALA A 115 -1.15 3.84 -0.35
N LEU A 116 -0.45 3.08 -1.20
CA LEU A 116 0.45 3.61 -2.21
C LEU A 116 -0.28 4.39 -3.31
N ILE A 117 -1.45 3.94 -3.75
CA ILE A 117 -2.27 4.66 -4.72
C ILE A 117 -2.70 6.02 -4.17
N LEU A 118 -3.19 6.07 -2.94
CA LEU A 118 -3.55 7.34 -2.30
C LEU A 118 -2.33 8.23 -2.05
N LEU A 119 -1.21 7.65 -1.61
CA LEU A 119 0.05 8.37 -1.47
C LEU A 119 0.48 8.99 -2.81
N SER A 120 0.42 8.24 -3.91
CA SER A 120 0.73 8.74 -5.26
C SER A 120 -0.16 9.92 -5.65
N SER A 121 -1.44 9.84 -5.36
CA SER A 121 -2.40 10.90 -5.67
C SER A 121 -2.13 12.17 -4.85
N ILE A 122 -1.79 12.05 -3.56
CA ILE A 122 -1.42 13.17 -2.70
C ILE A 122 -0.12 13.83 -3.16
N THR A 123 0.83 13.04 -3.68
CA THR A 123 2.10 13.59 -4.17
C THR A 123 1.96 14.48 -5.39
N SER A 124 0.88 14.33 -6.11
CA SER A 124 0.54 15.15 -7.28
C SER A 124 -0.16 16.46 -6.91
N MET A 125 -0.42 16.69 -5.62
CA MET A 125 -0.98 17.97 -5.14
C MET A 125 0.05 19.08 -5.34
N ARG A 126 -0.34 20.14 -6.04
CA ARG A 126 0.40 21.39 -6.24
C ARG A 126 -0.47 22.55 -5.82
N ASP A 127 0.12 23.53 -5.16
CA ASP A 127 -0.51 24.83 -4.81
C ASP A 127 -1.87 24.68 -4.07
N GLY A 128 -2.01 23.64 -3.22
CA GLY A 128 -3.23 23.42 -2.46
C GLY A 128 -4.39 22.80 -3.27
N CYS A 129 -4.18 22.50 -4.55
CA CYS A 129 -5.20 21.88 -5.40
C CYS A 129 -5.15 20.35 -5.28
N ILE A 130 -6.31 19.73 -5.08
CA ILE A 130 -6.46 18.27 -5.08
C ILE A 130 -6.50 17.79 -6.53
N PRO A 131 -5.59 16.88 -6.97
CA PRO A 131 -5.62 16.36 -8.32
C PRO A 131 -6.93 15.63 -8.61
N MET A 132 -7.50 15.84 -9.80
CA MET A 132 -8.69 15.13 -10.23
C MET A 132 -8.50 13.61 -10.19
N THR A 133 -7.30 13.13 -10.46
CA THR A 133 -6.94 11.71 -10.36
C THR A 133 -7.10 11.16 -8.94
N PHE A 134 -6.79 11.96 -7.90
CA PHE A 134 -7.04 11.56 -6.51
C PHE A 134 -8.54 11.39 -6.26
N ILE A 135 -9.34 12.36 -6.67
CA ILE A 135 -10.79 12.33 -6.48
C ILE A 135 -11.36 11.11 -7.23
N LEU A 136 -10.96 10.91 -8.48
CA LEU A 136 -11.44 9.80 -9.31
C LEU A 136 -11.08 8.43 -8.69
N VAL A 137 -9.82 8.24 -8.30
CA VAL A 137 -9.36 6.99 -7.67
C VAL A 137 -10.07 6.77 -6.33
N ALA A 138 -10.20 7.80 -5.49
CA ALA A 138 -10.91 7.70 -4.22
C ALA A 138 -12.38 7.33 -4.42
N VAL A 139 -13.08 7.98 -5.36
CA VAL A 139 -14.50 7.73 -5.64
C VAL A 139 -14.71 6.32 -6.20
N ILE A 140 -13.93 5.91 -7.21
CA ILE A 140 -14.05 4.58 -7.81
C ILE A 140 -13.75 3.51 -6.76
N TYR A 141 -12.67 3.66 -6.01
CA TYR A 141 -12.23 2.65 -5.07
C TYR A 141 -13.13 2.57 -3.84
N ILE A 142 -13.45 3.70 -3.21
CA ILE A 142 -14.39 3.73 -2.07
C ILE A 142 -15.76 3.26 -2.52
N GLY A 143 -16.22 3.70 -3.70
CA GLY A 143 -17.48 3.25 -4.28
C GLY A 143 -17.51 1.74 -4.49
N GLN A 144 -16.42 1.14 -4.99
CA GLN A 144 -16.30 -0.30 -5.14
C GLN A 144 -16.31 -1.03 -3.78
N GLN A 145 -15.62 -0.48 -2.75
CA GLN A 145 -15.63 -1.07 -1.41
C GLN A 145 -17.02 -1.00 -0.78
N VAL A 146 -17.73 0.12 -0.91
CA VAL A 146 -19.12 0.26 -0.44
C VAL A 146 -20.04 -0.69 -1.17
N TYR A 147 -19.93 -0.79 -2.49
CA TYR A 147 -20.70 -1.73 -3.30
C TYR A 147 -20.47 -3.18 -2.86
N ASN A 148 -19.22 -3.59 -2.71
CA ASN A 148 -18.87 -4.94 -2.28
C ASN A 148 -19.38 -5.22 -0.86
N GLY A 149 -19.24 -4.27 0.06
CA GLY A 149 -19.73 -4.38 1.43
C GLY A 149 -21.25 -4.53 1.54
N LEU A 150 -21.99 -3.86 0.65
CA LEU A 150 -23.46 -3.91 0.66
C LEU A 150 -24.00 -5.15 -0.06
N PHE A 151 -23.37 -5.59 -1.15
CA PHE A 151 -23.94 -6.60 -2.05
C PHE A 151 -23.22 -7.95 -2.04
N ILE A 152 -21.93 -8.03 -1.66
CA ILE A 152 -21.12 -9.26 -1.76
C ILE A 152 -20.84 -9.88 -0.37
N ARG A 153 -21.27 -9.26 0.72
CA ARG A 153 -21.08 -9.74 2.11
C ARG A 153 -19.62 -10.03 2.51
N ASP A 154 -18.65 -9.42 1.85
CA ASP A 154 -17.23 -9.50 2.20
C ASP A 154 -16.77 -8.21 2.90
N ASN A 155 -17.28 -8.01 4.11
CA ASN A 155 -17.05 -6.76 4.86
C ASN A 155 -15.61 -6.58 5.33
N ILE A 156 -14.79 -7.62 5.32
CA ILE A 156 -13.47 -7.63 5.95
C ILE A 156 -12.41 -7.06 5.01
N ALA A 157 -12.38 -7.55 3.78
CA ALA A 157 -11.45 -7.05 2.76
C ALA A 157 -11.66 -5.55 2.54
N ASN A 158 -12.92 -5.13 2.52
CA ASN A 158 -13.32 -3.74 2.28
C ASN A 158 -12.79 -2.79 3.36
N LEU A 159 -12.91 -3.15 4.65
CA LEU A 159 -12.42 -2.29 5.73
C LEU A 159 -10.90 -2.20 5.77
N SER A 160 -10.19 -3.31 5.54
CA SER A 160 -8.72 -3.32 5.47
C SER A 160 -8.21 -2.38 4.38
N HIS A 161 -8.93 -2.31 3.25
CA HIS A 161 -8.62 -1.38 2.17
C HIS A 161 -8.85 0.07 2.59
N ILE A 162 -9.97 0.37 3.23
CA ILE A 162 -10.27 1.73 3.71
C ILE A 162 -9.21 2.18 4.72
N ILE A 163 -8.85 1.32 5.67
CA ILE A 163 -7.83 1.62 6.68
C ILE A 163 -6.45 1.79 6.02
N GLY A 164 -6.09 0.91 5.08
CA GLY A 164 -4.87 1.05 4.31
C GLY A 164 -4.81 2.40 3.60
N GLY A 165 -5.90 2.80 2.96
CA GLY A 165 -6.03 4.09 2.29
C GLY A 165 -5.87 5.28 3.24
N ILE A 166 -6.57 5.27 4.36
CA ILE A 166 -6.46 6.32 5.39
C ILE A 166 -5.02 6.42 5.91
N THR A 167 -4.38 5.27 6.17
CA THR A 167 -2.97 5.21 6.60
C THR A 167 -2.04 5.81 5.56
N GLY A 168 -2.19 5.42 4.29
CA GLY A 168 -1.39 5.94 3.19
C GLY A 168 -1.59 7.44 2.98
N ALA A 169 -2.83 7.93 3.08
CA ALA A 169 -3.14 9.34 2.99
C ALA A 169 -2.50 10.13 4.15
N ALA A 170 -2.64 9.68 5.38
CA ALA A 170 -2.07 10.33 6.56
C ALA A 170 -0.54 10.41 6.49
N LEU A 171 0.12 9.31 6.11
CA LEU A 171 1.57 9.28 5.90
C LEU A 171 2.00 10.19 4.75
N GLY A 172 1.21 10.24 3.67
CA GLY A 172 1.45 11.13 2.53
C GLY A 172 1.44 12.59 2.91
N PHE A 173 0.45 13.03 3.67
CA PHE A 173 0.39 14.39 4.20
C PHE A 173 1.56 14.69 5.13
N ALA A 174 1.90 13.77 6.04
CA ALA A 174 3.01 13.93 6.98
C ALA A 174 4.37 14.04 6.27
N MET A 175 4.57 13.29 5.19
CA MET A 175 5.82 13.32 4.41
C MET A 175 5.89 14.53 3.46
N ASN A 176 4.76 14.96 2.91
CA ASN A 176 4.73 16.08 1.96
C ASN A 176 4.90 17.43 2.67
N GLY A 177 4.40 17.58 3.91
CA GLY A 177 4.54 18.79 4.70
C GLY A 177 5.98 19.12 5.15
N LYS A 178 6.94 18.22 5.00
CA LYS A 178 8.33 18.38 5.43
C LYS A 178 9.30 18.82 4.33
N ARG A 179 8.86 18.99 3.09
CA ARG A 179 9.72 19.47 2.00
C ARG A 179 9.33 20.89 1.61
N PRO A 180 10.11 21.93 1.94
CA PRO A 180 10.02 23.20 1.23
C PRO A 180 10.34 22.91 -0.23
N VAL A 181 9.45 23.32 -1.14
CA VAL A 181 9.67 23.20 -2.59
C VAL A 181 10.87 24.09 -2.91
N SER A 182 12.05 23.49 -3.03
CA SER A 182 13.21 24.18 -3.58
C SER A 182 12.96 24.32 -5.09
N TYR A 183 12.42 25.46 -5.48
CA TYR A 183 12.49 25.89 -6.86
C TYR A 183 13.95 26.18 -7.15
N THR A 184 14.67 25.24 -7.74
CA THR A 184 15.85 25.58 -8.52
C THR A 184 15.35 26.39 -9.71
N HIS A 185 15.38 27.70 -9.55
CA HIS A 185 15.33 28.63 -10.70
C HIS A 185 16.43 28.19 -11.66
N LEU A 186 16.06 27.55 -12.74
CA LEU A 186 16.85 27.56 -13.95
C LEU A 186 16.92 29.06 -14.33
N ARG A 187 17.98 29.75 -13.88
CA ARG A 187 18.37 31.02 -14.46
C ARG A 187 18.60 30.72 -15.94
N ALA A 188 17.65 31.16 -16.75
CA ALA A 188 17.90 31.32 -18.16
C ALA A 188 19.15 32.22 -18.28
N HIS A 189 20.22 31.68 -18.85
CA HIS A 189 21.32 32.49 -19.30
C HIS A 189 20.76 33.39 -20.41
N GLU A 190 20.43 34.63 -20.04
CA GLU A 190 20.37 35.72 -21.00
C GLU A 190 21.79 35.90 -21.56
N THR A 191 22.01 35.34 -22.74
CA THR A 191 23.13 35.69 -23.57
C THR A 191 22.87 37.11 -24.07
N ARG A 192 23.39 38.07 -23.37
CA ARG A 192 23.50 39.46 -23.81
C ARG A 192 24.48 39.47 -24.97
N HIS A 193 23.97 39.53 -26.20
CA HIS A 193 24.74 39.93 -27.37
C HIS A 193 24.86 41.45 -27.33
N ASP A 194 25.98 41.94 -26.80
CA ASP A 194 26.44 43.28 -27.07
C ASP A 194 27.07 43.28 -28.47
N LEU A 195 26.31 43.76 -29.45
CA LEU A 195 26.85 44.14 -30.74
C LEU A 195 27.30 45.59 -30.66
N VAL A 196 28.60 45.79 -30.83
CA VAL A 196 29.23 47.04 -31.23
C VAL A 196 29.26 47.05 -32.74
#